data_07efd6172f03ab21b8576d8b91f9d4f1
#
_entry.id   07efd6172f03ab21b8576d8b91f9d4f1
#
_cell.length_a   1.000
_cell.length_b   1.000
_cell.length_c   1.000
_cell.angle_alpha   90.00
_cell.angle_beta   90.00
_cell.angle_gamma   90.00
#
_symmetry.space_group_name_H-M   'P 1'
#
loop_
_entity.id
_entity.type
_entity.pdbx_description
1 polymer ?
#
loop_
_entity_poly.entity_id
_entity_poly.type
_entity_poly.pdbx_seq_one_letter_code
_entity_poly.pdbx_strand_id
1 'polypeptide(L)'
;MKKIYLSSLAMVLGIALCGLVSMAQNPVKDSSKVVQGNGTVVINTKTLCPKVEGYMGPTPLEIRIRKDTIIDVIALPNDETPSYFYDASKLLKKWIGLTTKKGLELEVDAVSGATFSSNAIIENMRAGLRRAIEE
;
A
#
# COMPACT_ATOMS: atom_id res chain seq x y z
N MET A 1 77.48 -15.25 -18.84
CA MET A 1 76.65 -14.05 -18.47
C MET A 1 75.30 -14.23 -19.10
N LYS A 2 74.37 -14.62 -18.30
CA LYS A 2 73.02 -14.77 -18.80
C LYS A 2 72.27 -13.50 -18.47
N LYS A 3 71.95 -12.74 -19.47
CA LYS A 3 71.06 -11.61 -19.35
C LYS A 3 69.64 -12.16 -19.22
N ILE A 4 69.10 -12.10 -18.06
CA ILE A 4 67.73 -12.36 -17.85
C ILE A 4 66.96 -11.17 -18.35
N TYR A 5 66.38 -11.29 -19.53
CA TYR A 5 65.41 -10.33 -19.98
C TYR A 5 64.11 -10.66 -19.26
N LEU A 6 63.90 -10.00 -18.18
CA LEU A 6 62.57 -9.86 -17.66
C LEU A 6 61.83 -8.96 -18.63
N SER A 7 61.24 -9.60 -19.62
CA SER A 7 60.20 -8.95 -20.35
C SER A 7 59.09 -8.75 -19.34
N SER A 8 59.05 -7.55 -18.79
CA SER A 8 57.89 -7.08 -18.10
C SER A 8 56.74 -7.08 -19.10
N LEU A 9 56.09 -8.20 -19.13
CA LEU A 9 54.75 -8.26 -19.67
C LEU A 9 53.91 -7.39 -18.78
N ALA A 10 53.85 -6.14 -19.10
CA ALA A 10 52.86 -5.25 -18.58
C ALA A 10 51.53 -5.75 -19.11
N MET A 11 51.03 -6.71 -18.42
CA MET A 11 49.63 -7.07 -18.51
C MET A 11 48.88 -5.85 -18.03
N VAL A 12 48.57 -4.97 -18.92
CA VAL A 12 47.52 -3.99 -18.73
C VAL A 12 46.25 -4.82 -18.63
N LEU A 13 46.01 -5.30 -17.45
CA LEU A 13 44.68 -5.71 -17.07
C LEU A 13 43.86 -4.44 -17.17
N GLY A 14 43.27 -4.24 -18.34
CA GLY A 14 42.12 -3.38 -18.46
C GLY A 14 41.07 -3.94 -17.50
N ILE A 15 41.13 -3.50 -16.27
CA ILE A 15 39.99 -3.59 -15.39
C ILE A 15 38.98 -2.69 -16.08
N ALA A 16 38.18 -3.32 -16.93
CA ALA A 16 36.90 -2.75 -17.26
C ALA A 16 36.22 -2.61 -15.89
N LEU A 17 36.40 -1.43 -15.31
CA LEU A 17 35.56 -0.96 -14.23
C LEU A 17 34.18 -0.87 -14.84
N CYS A 18 33.53 -2.04 -14.96
CA CYS A 18 32.13 -2.11 -15.11
C CYS A 18 31.61 -1.35 -13.89
N GLY A 19 31.43 -0.04 -14.06
CA GLY A 19 30.73 0.75 -13.10
C GLY A 19 29.44 0.02 -12.86
N LEU A 20 29.41 -0.72 -11.77
CA LEU A 20 28.18 -1.00 -11.09
C LEU A 20 27.63 0.37 -10.75
N VAL A 21 26.94 0.96 -11.71
CA VAL A 21 25.93 1.94 -11.39
C VAL A 21 24.96 1.15 -10.53
N SER A 22 25.29 1.06 -9.28
CA SER A 22 24.33 0.81 -8.24
C SER A 22 23.34 1.95 -8.44
N MET A 23 22.34 1.72 -9.25
CA MET A 23 21.14 2.50 -9.19
C MET A 23 20.67 2.26 -7.76
N ALA A 24 21.06 3.16 -6.88
CA ALA A 24 20.35 3.34 -5.64
C ALA A 24 18.91 3.61 -6.07
N GLN A 25 18.15 2.53 -6.18
CA GLN A 25 16.73 2.62 -6.21
C GLN A 25 16.42 3.27 -4.87
N ASN A 26 16.20 4.59 -4.92
CA ASN A 26 15.57 5.24 -3.81
C ASN A 26 14.36 4.36 -3.51
N PRO A 27 14.27 3.76 -2.30
CA PRO A 27 13.08 3.00 -1.98
C PRO A 27 11.93 3.95 -2.23
N VAL A 28 11.07 3.61 -3.19
CA VAL A 28 9.83 4.36 -3.39
C VAL A 28 9.22 4.39 -2.00
N LYS A 29 9.23 5.58 -1.39
CA LYS A 29 8.73 5.74 -0.03
C LYS A 29 7.27 5.28 -0.10
N ASP A 30 7.01 4.11 0.43
CA ASP A 30 5.67 3.56 0.46
C ASP A 30 4.79 4.51 1.27
N SER A 31 4.05 5.34 0.54
CA SER A 31 3.16 6.34 1.14
C SER A 31 1.84 5.74 1.61
N SER A 32 1.67 4.43 1.43
CA SER A 32 0.43 3.76 1.84
C SER A 32 0.26 3.63 3.35
N LYS A 33 1.37 3.66 4.10
CA LYS A 33 1.38 3.57 5.57
C LYS A 33 2.21 4.69 6.17
N VAL A 34 1.60 5.51 7.00
CA VAL A 34 2.25 6.62 7.71
C VAL A 34 1.94 6.52 9.20
N VAL A 35 2.97 6.59 10.03
CA VAL A 35 2.82 6.68 11.48
C VAL A 35 2.96 8.14 11.90
N GLN A 36 1.91 8.68 12.48
CA GLN A 36 1.90 10.05 13.01
C GLN A 36 2.57 10.13 14.39
N GLY A 37 3.04 11.31 14.76
CA GLY A 37 3.74 11.53 16.04
C GLY A 37 2.90 11.20 17.29
N ASN A 38 1.57 11.15 17.16
CA ASN A 38 0.65 10.75 18.24
C ASN A 38 0.41 9.23 18.31
N GLY A 39 1.14 8.42 17.53
CA GLY A 39 1.00 6.97 17.47
C GLY A 39 -0.19 6.47 16.62
N THR A 40 -0.85 7.35 15.87
CA THR A 40 -1.87 6.94 14.91
C THR A 40 -1.20 6.44 13.63
N VAL A 41 -1.57 5.24 13.21
CA VAL A 41 -1.20 4.68 11.91
C VAL A 41 -2.27 5.07 10.91
N VAL A 42 -1.87 5.70 9.82
CA VAL A 42 -2.76 6.09 8.72
C VAL A 42 -2.43 5.23 7.52
N ILE A 43 -3.40 4.50 7.04
CA ILE A 43 -3.29 3.69 5.83
C ILE A 43 -4.11 4.33 4.73
N ASN A 44 -3.47 4.57 3.58
CA ASN A 44 -4.11 5.06 2.37
C ASN A 44 -4.14 3.95 1.33
N THR A 45 -5.32 3.51 0.92
CA THR A 45 -5.46 2.39 -0.01
C THR A 45 -5.33 2.77 -1.48
N LYS A 46 -5.23 4.06 -1.80
CA LYS A 46 -5.13 4.54 -3.19
C LYS A 46 -3.98 3.90 -3.96
N THR A 47 -2.84 3.72 -3.31
CA THR A 47 -1.66 3.09 -3.91
C THR A 47 -1.60 1.58 -3.70
N LEU A 48 -2.27 1.07 -2.67
CA LEU A 48 -2.33 -0.37 -2.37
C LEU A 48 -3.20 -1.14 -3.35
N CYS A 49 -4.34 -0.57 -3.70
CA CYS A 49 -5.38 -1.25 -4.46
C CYS A 49 -5.79 -0.46 -5.70
N PRO A 50 -4.86 -0.09 -6.59
CA PRO A 50 -5.19 0.76 -7.75
C PRO A 50 -6.15 0.09 -8.74
N LYS A 51 -6.31 -1.23 -8.67
CA LYS A 51 -7.19 -2.03 -9.53
C LYS A 51 -8.51 -2.40 -8.89
N VAL A 52 -8.71 -2.06 -7.61
CA VAL A 52 -9.99 -2.29 -6.93
C VAL A 52 -10.93 -1.15 -7.28
N GLU A 53 -11.93 -1.47 -8.05
CA GLU A 53 -12.89 -0.49 -8.58
C GLU A 53 -14.30 -0.82 -8.12
N GLY A 54 -15.07 0.23 -7.85
CA GLY A 54 -16.50 0.15 -7.66
C GLY A 54 -17.23 0.14 -9.01
N TYR A 55 -18.36 0.82 -9.09
CA TYR A 55 -19.13 0.87 -10.33
C TYR A 55 -18.52 1.81 -11.38
N MET A 56 -17.99 2.97 -10.96
CA MET A 56 -17.46 4.00 -11.86
C MET A 56 -15.92 4.13 -11.81
N GLY A 57 -15.26 3.51 -10.85
CA GLY A 57 -13.81 3.60 -10.73
C GLY A 57 -13.29 3.26 -9.33
N PRO A 58 -12.01 3.56 -9.05
CA PRO A 58 -11.41 3.28 -7.76
C PRO A 58 -12.13 3.98 -6.60
N THR A 59 -12.27 3.27 -5.49
CA THR A 59 -12.88 3.76 -4.25
C THR A 59 -11.88 3.75 -3.10
N PRO A 60 -10.83 4.58 -3.14
CA PRO A 60 -9.79 4.56 -2.13
C PRO A 60 -10.31 5.01 -0.77
N LEU A 61 -9.70 4.43 0.28
CA LEU A 61 -10.01 4.72 1.67
C LEU A 61 -8.78 5.20 2.43
N GLU A 62 -9.00 5.98 3.46
CA GLU A 62 -8.04 6.26 4.51
C GLU A 62 -8.52 5.60 5.80
N ILE A 63 -7.70 4.70 6.36
CA ILE A 63 -7.97 3.96 7.58
C ILE A 63 -7.06 4.50 8.67
N ARG A 64 -7.61 4.92 9.79
CA ARG A 64 -6.87 5.42 10.95
C ARG A 64 -6.94 4.41 12.09
N ILE A 65 -5.77 4.00 12.58
CA ILE A 65 -5.62 2.99 13.62
C ILE A 65 -4.77 3.57 14.74
N ARG A 66 -5.23 3.40 15.98
CA ARG A 66 -4.49 3.79 17.18
C ARG A 66 -4.59 2.67 18.21
N LYS A 67 -3.44 2.26 18.77
CA LYS A 67 -3.39 1.16 19.77
C LYS A 67 -4.17 -0.08 19.29
N ASP A 68 -3.89 -0.49 18.05
CA ASP A 68 -4.53 -1.63 17.37
C ASP A 68 -6.05 -1.52 17.20
N THR A 69 -6.62 -0.35 17.39
CA THR A 69 -8.06 -0.11 17.22
C THR A 69 -8.29 0.81 16.02
N ILE A 70 -9.21 0.43 15.16
CA ILE A 70 -9.66 1.24 14.04
C ILE A 70 -10.51 2.38 14.61
N ILE A 71 -9.96 3.60 14.56
CA ILE A 71 -10.62 4.77 15.14
C ILE A 71 -11.44 5.55 14.14
N ASP A 72 -11.10 5.43 12.86
CA ASP A 72 -11.84 6.11 11.79
C ASP A 72 -11.57 5.45 10.44
N VAL A 73 -12.52 5.55 9.53
CA VAL A 73 -12.38 5.17 8.12
C VAL A 73 -13.05 6.21 7.25
N ILE A 74 -12.30 6.79 6.34
CA ILE A 74 -12.72 7.90 5.49
C ILE A 74 -12.66 7.46 4.03
N ALA A 75 -13.74 7.65 3.29
CA ALA A 75 -13.72 7.51 1.84
C ALA A 75 -12.99 8.71 1.23
N LEU A 76 -11.97 8.43 0.44
CA LEU A 76 -11.24 9.45 -0.30
C LEU A 76 -12.02 9.85 -1.57
N PRO A 77 -11.67 10.97 -2.23
CA PRO A 77 -12.33 11.39 -3.46
C PRO A 77 -12.35 10.27 -4.49
N ASN A 78 -13.50 10.04 -5.09
CA ASN A 78 -13.78 9.01 -6.09
C ASN A 78 -14.82 9.49 -7.09
N ASP A 79 -14.97 8.78 -8.19
CA ASP A 79 -15.89 9.12 -9.28
C ASP A 79 -17.20 8.30 -9.23
N GLU A 80 -17.48 7.64 -8.10
CA GLU A 80 -18.68 6.84 -7.91
C GLU A 80 -19.96 7.70 -8.01
N THR A 81 -21.04 7.06 -8.42
CA THR A 81 -22.36 7.70 -8.41
C THR A 81 -22.77 8.01 -6.97
N PRO A 82 -23.00 9.30 -6.61
CA PRO A 82 -23.13 9.72 -5.22
C PRO A 82 -24.19 8.98 -4.41
N SER A 83 -25.34 8.66 -5.00
CA SER A 83 -26.43 7.97 -4.30
C SER A 83 -26.04 6.53 -3.93
N TYR A 84 -25.47 5.79 -4.87
CA TYR A 84 -25.05 4.39 -4.63
C TYR A 84 -23.86 4.32 -3.69
N PHE A 85 -22.89 5.23 -3.88
CA PHE A 85 -21.73 5.29 -3.02
C PHE A 85 -22.09 5.70 -1.59
N TYR A 86 -23.03 6.62 -1.42
CA TYR A 86 -23.55 6.98 -0.10
C TYR A 86 -24.05 5.77 0.66
N ASP A 87 -24.86 4.91 0.00
CA ASP A 87 -25.37 3.69 0.65
C ASP A 87 -24.26 2.70 0.96
N ALA A 88 -23.33 2.46 0.05
CA ALA A 88 -22.18 1.59 0.26
C ALA A 88 -21.28 2.12 1.39
N SER A 89 -21.06 3.43 1.47
CA SER A 89 -20.18 4.04 2.48
C SER A 89 -20.66 3.86 3.91
N LYS A 90 -21.95 3.56 4.13
CA LYS A 90 -22.48 3.23 5.46
C LYS A 90 -21.82 1.99 6.06
N LEU A 91 -21.26 1.09 5.20
CA LEU A 91 -20.51 -0.07 5.66
C LEU A 91 -19.27 0.31 6.46
N LEU A 92 -18.64 1.45 6.17
CA LEU A 92 -17.40 1.88 6.82
C LEU A 92 -17.51 1.93 8.35
N LYS A 93 -18.69 2.28 8.87
CA LYS A 93 -18.95 2.34 10.31
C LYS A 93 -18.82 1.00 11.02
N LYS A 94 -18.96 -0.12 10.29
CA LYS A 94 -18.89 -1.47 10.87
C LYS A 94 -17.49 -1.83 11.38
N TRP A 95 -16.45 -1.20 10.84
CA TRP A 95 -15.07 -1.43 11.25
C TRP A 95 -14.60 -0.56 12.42
N ILE A 96 -15.24 0.60 12.62
CA ILE A 96 -14.85 1.55 13.67
C ILE A 96 -15.03 0.91 15.04
N GLY A 97 -13.98 0.97 15.89
CA GLY A 97 -13.94 0.38 17.20
C GLY A 97 -13.46 -1.08 17.26
N LEU A 98 -13.26 -1.72 16.10
CA LEU A 98 -12.68 -3.06 16.05
C LEU A 98 -11.15 -3.00 16.09
N THR A 99 -10.53 -4.07 16.63
CA THR A 99 -9.09 -4.27 16.45
C THR A 99 -8.79 -4.60 14.99
N THR A 100 -7.55 -4.40 14.57
CA THR A 100 -7.11 -4.72 13.21
C THR A 100 -7.43 -6.17 12.83
N LYS A 101 -7.17 -7.11 13.74
CA LYS A 101 -7.48 -8.53 13.55
C LYS A 101 -8.97 -8.79 13.38
N LYS A 102 -9.79 -8.26 14.27
CA LYS A 102 -11.26 -8.41 14.16
C LYS A 102 -11.81 -7.74 12.89
N GLY A 103 -11.23 -6.63 12.50
CA GLY A 103 -11.58 -5.96 11.23
C GLY A 103 -11.29 -6.81 10.01
N LEU A 104 -10.19 -7.59 10.00
CA LEU A 104 -9.87 -8.54 8.93
C LEU A 104 -10.80 -9.75 8.90
N GLU A 105 -11.25 -10.21 10.05
CA GLU A 105 -12.15 -11.35 10.20
C GLU A 105 -13.63 -10.98 9.99
N LEU A 106 -13.94 -9.68 9.93
CA LEU A 106 -15.31 -9.21 9.80
C LEU A 106 -15.91 -9.61 8.45
N GLU A 107 -16.99 -10.35 8.51
CA GLU A 107 -17.82 -10.65 7.33
C GLU A 107 -18.85 -9.52 7.14
N VAL A 108 -18.87 -8.95 5.95
CA VAL A 108 -19.75 -7.84 5.60
C VAL A 108 -20.43 -8.13 4.28
N ASP A 109 -21.76 -8.05 4.28
CA ASP A 109 -22.57 -8.18 3.07
C ASP A 109 -22.61 -6.85 2.30
N ALA A 110 -22.57 -6.96 0.98
CA ALA A 110 -22.78 -5.82 0.11
C ALA A 110 -24.18 -5.22 0.30
N VAL A 111 -24.27 -3.91 0.18
CA VAL A 111 -25.56 -3.20 0.20
C VAL A 111 -26.33 -3.51 -1.07
N SER A 112 -27.58 -3.92 -0.94
CA SER A 112 -28.46 -4.17 -2.08
C SER A 112 -28.59 -2.90 -2.96
N GLY A 113 -28.39 -3.06 -4.27
CA GLY A 113 -28.37 -1.94 -5.22
C GLY A 113 -27.05 -1.16 -5.30
N ALA A 114 -26.09 -1.43 -4.42
CA ALA A 114 -24.76 -0.81 -4.42
C ALA A 114 -23.64 -1.88 -4.31
N THR A 115 -23.80 -3.01 -4.96
CA THR A 115 -22.96 -4.19 -4.81
C THR A 115 -21.51 -3.94 -5.23
N PHE A 116 -21.28 -3.31 -6.37
CA PHE A 116 -19.93 -3.04 -6.86
C PHE A 116 -19.16 -2.11 -5.93
N SER A 117 -19.74 -0.98 -5.55
CA SER A 117 -19.13 -0.03 -4.63
C SER A 117 -18.90 -0.65 -3.24
N SER A 118 -19.85 -1.49 -2.77
CA SER A 118 -19.70 -2.21 -1.48
C SER A 118 -18.55 -3.19 -1.51
N ASN A 119 -18.43 -4.00 -2.55
CA ASN A 119 -17.34 -4.97 -2.69
C ASN A 119 -15.99 -4.27 -2.78
N ALA A 120 -15.89 -3.16 -3.52
CA ALA A 120 -14.68 -2.37 -3.59
C ALA A 120 -14.27 -1.80 -2.22
N ILE A 121 -15.21 -1.30 -1.43
CA ILE A 121 -14.97 -0.87 -0.05
C ILE A 121 -14.43 -2.02 0.81
N ILE A 122 -15.06 -3.19 0.74
CA ILE A 122 -14.66 -4.37 1.52
C ILE A 122 -13.22 -4.80 1.14
N GLU A 123 -12.90 -4.85 -0.14
CA GLU A 123 -11.57 -5.21 -0.62
C GLU A 123 -10.51 -4.18 -0.20
N ASN A 124 -10.81 -2.90 -0.31
CA ASN A 124 -9.93 -1.83 0.17
C ASN A 124 -9.70 -1.93 1.69
N MET A 125 -10.73 -2.20 2.48
CA MET A 125 -10.60 -2.42 3.92
C MET A 125 -9.68 -3.60 4.23
N ARG A 126 -9.89 -4.74 3.59
CA ARG A 126 -9.07 -5.92 3.79
C ARG A 126 -7.60 -5.67 3.45
N ALA A 127 -7.33 -5.06 2.31
CA ALA A 127 -5.97 -4.75 1.89
C ALA A 127 -5.31 -3.72 2.83
N GLY A 128 -6.02 -2.67 3.21
CA GLY A 128 -5.51 -1.66 4.14
C GLY A 128 -5.21 -2.20 5.52
N LEU A 129 -6.07 -3.07 6.05
CA LEU A 129 -5.84 -3.70 7.36
C LEU A 129 -4.69 -4.71 7.32
N ARG A 130 -4.49 -5.46 6.23
CA ARG A 130 -3.29 -6.29 6.04
C ARG A 130 -2.04 -5.43 6.04
N ARG A 131 -2.04 -4.32 5.31
CA ARG A 131 -0.91 -3.39 5.28
C ARG A 131 -0.60 -2.79 6.65
N ALA A 132 -1.62 -2.59 7.49
CA ALA A 132 -1.44 -2.05 8.82
C ALA A 132 -0.62 -2.95 9.74
N ILE A 133 -0.77 -4.28 9.62
CA ILE A 133 -0.06 -5.28 10.42
C ILE A 133 1.31 -5.70 9.87
N GLU A 134 1.62 -5.34 8.61
CA GLU A 134 2.94 -5.55 8.03
C GLU A 134 3.95 -4.55 8.60
N GLU A 135 5.16 -5.01 8.89
CA GLU A 135 6.26 -4.19 9.37
C GLU A 135 6.92 -3.37 8.26
#